data_50bff91102ab487a8fb1bf41ed4a43a1
#
_entry.id   50bff91102ab487a8fb1bf41ed4a43a1
#
_cell.length_a   1.000
_cell.length_b   1.000
_cell.length_c   1.000
_cell.angle_alpha   90.00
_cell.angle_beta   90.00
_cell.angle_gamma   90.00
#
_symmetry.space_group_name_H-M   'P 1'
#
loop_
_entity.id
_entity.type
_entity.pdbx_description
1 polymer ?
#
loop_
_entity_poly.entity_id
_entity_poly.type
_entity_poly.pdbx_seq_one_letter_code
_entity_poly.pdbx_strand_id
1 'polypeptide(L)'
;MLKNYFKIALRNLVKSKGFSFINIFGLALGTICCLYILLYVRTEYSYDQHHENVEQIYRVTTRFDGEEAPTYTGTASPPIAAALKEDFAEVEEAFRFVGVFDGQQLFRFDNKTFYESEGVYADAPFFEVFKYDFIYGNAQDALKEPFQIVLNESFAQRYLAILILLVKR
;
A
#
# COMPACT_ATOMS: atom_id res chain seq x y z
N MET A 1 39.94 -35.48 -6.78
CA MET A 1 39.62 -35.15 -8.18
C MET A 1 39.03 -33.73 -8.32
N LEU A 2 38.00 -33.33 -7.60
CA LEU A 2 37.35 -31.98 -7.67
C LEU A 2 38.35 -30.81 -7.53
N LYS A 3 39.30 -30.91 -6.60
CA LYS A 3 40.33 -29.85 -6.36
C LYS A 3 41.19 -29.55 -7.60
N ASN A 4 41.52 -30.59 -8.40
CA ASN A 4 42.29 -30.44 -9.62
C ASN A 4 41.45 -29.78 -10.73
N TYR A 5 40.16 -30.14 -10.88
CA TYR A 5 39.27 -29.53 -11.85
C TYR A 5 39.10 -28.04 -11.55
N PHE A 6 38.89 -27.68 -10.29
CA PHE A 6 38.78 -26.29 -9.87
C PHE A 6 40.04 -25.47 -10.18
N LYS A 7 41.25 -26.05 -9.92
CA LYS A 7 42.51 -25.39 -10.20
C LYS A 7 42.74 -25.18 -11.71
N ILE A 8 42.33 -26.15 -12.54
CA ILE A 8 42.44 -26.04 -14.00
C ILE A 8 41.45 -24.99 -14.52
N ALA A 9 40.23 -24.98 -14.05
CA ALA A 9 39.20 -23.99 -14.40
C ALA A 9 39.68 -22.57 -14.07
N LEU A 10 40.18 -22.35 -12.86
CA LEU A 10 40.67 -21.04 -12.44
C LEU A 10 41.85 -20.56 -13.30
N ARG A 11 42.76 -21.48 -13.65
CA ARG A 11 43.92 -21.15 -14.53
C ARG A 11 43.45 -20.78 -15.94
N ASN A 12 42.42 -21.45 -16.48
CA ASN A 12 41.87 -21.12 -17.78
C ASN A 12 41.19 -19.75 -17.79
N LEU A 13 40.43 -19.41 -16.72
CA LEU A 13 39.82 -18.08 -16.57
C LEU A 13 40.88 -16.97 -16.57
N VAL A 14 41.97 -17.16 -15.86
CA VAL A 14 43.08 -16.18 -15.81
C VAL A 14 43.85 -16.11 -17.11
N LYS A 15 43.95 -17.20 -17.88
CA LYS A 15 44.65 -17.25 -19.17
C LYS A 15 43.91 -16.50 -20.29
N SER A 16 42.59 -16.58 -20.30
CA SER A 16 41.73 -15.92 -21.30
C SER A 16 40.90 -14.77 -20.67
N LYS A 17 41.59 -13.74 -20.18
CA LYS A 17 41.03 -12.65 -19.37
C LYS A 17 39.84 -11.94 -20.04
N GLY A 18 39.94 -11.56 -21.31
CA GLY A 18 38.90 -10.88 -22.04
C GLY A 18 37.58 -11.68 -22.16
N PHE A 19 37.73 -12.95 -22.59
CA PHE A 19 36.61 -13.87 -22.73
C PHE A 19 35.96 -14.17 -21.38
N SER A 20 36.76 -14.42 -20.36
CA SER A 20 36.28 -14.68 -18.99
C SER A 20 35.56 -13.48 -18.41
N PHE A 21 36.08 -12.26 -18.64
CA PHE A 21 35.45 -11.03 -18.18
C PHE A 21 34.04 -10.84 -18.79
N ILE A 22 33.92 -10.99 -20.12
CA ILE A 22 32.64 -10.83 -20.81
C ILE A 22 31.63 -11.85 -20.31
N ASN A 23 32.02 -13.11 -20.15
CA ASN A 23 31.10 -14.15 -19.67
C ASN A 23 30.66 -13.93 -18.19
N ILE A 24 31.62 -13.60 -17.33
CA ILE A 24 31.31 -13.34 -15.91
C ILE A 24 30.40 -12.09 -15.78
N PHE A 25 30.74 -11.03 -16.52
CA PHE A 25 29.95 -9.80 -16.51
C PHE A 25 28.55 -10.02 -17.07
N GLY A 26 28.41 -10.73 -18.18
CA GLY A 26 27.12 -11.07 -18.78
C GLY A 26 26.27 -11.93 -17.83
N LEU A 27 26.88 -12.94 -17.19
CA LEU A 27 26.17 -13.76 -16.20
C LEU A 27 25.77 -12.94 -14.96
N ALA A 28 26.66 -12.09 -14.48
CA ALA A 28 26.38 -11.21 -13.33
C ALA A 28 25.22 -10.26 -13.64
N LEU A 29 25.26 -9.62 -14.82
CA LEU A 29 24.19 -8.71 -15.25
C LEU A 29 22.85 -9.44 -15.38
N GLY A 30 22.83 -10.60 -16.03
CA GLY A 30 21.63 -11.43 -16.15
C GLY A 30 21.07 -11.85 -14.80
N THR A 31 21.95 -12.26 -13.87
CA THR A 31 21.54 -12.63 -12.51
C THR A 31 20.96 -11.44 -11.74
N ILE A 32 21.57 -10.25 -11.86
CA ILE A 32 21.05 -9.02 -11.23
C ILE A 32 19.65 -8.69 -11.77
N CYS A 33 19.45 -8.74 -13.08
CA CYS A 33 18.14 -8.50 -13.69
C CYS A 33 17.08 -9.51 -13.18
N CYS A 34 17.41 -10.80 -13.15
CA CYS A 34 16.51 -11.82 -12.63
C CYS A 34 16.15 -11.59 -11.15
N LEU A 35 17.14 -11.28 -10.31
CA LEU A 35 16.91 -10.99 -8.89
C LEU A 35 16.05 -9.75 -8.71
N TYR A 36 16.30 -8.70 -9.48
CA TYR A 36 15.48 -7.48 -9.43
C TYR A 36 14.03 -7.75 -9.79
N ILE A 37 13.77 -8.51 -10.86
CA ILE A 37 12.41 -8.89 -11.26
C ILE A 37 11.76 -9.74 -10.17
N LEU A 38 12.45 -10.72 -9.61
CA LEU A 38 11.93 -11.57 -8.53
C LEU A 38 11.58 -10.74 -7.27
N LEU A 39 12.46 -9.81 -6.90
CA LEU A 39 12.19 -8.92 -5.77
C LEU A 39 10.99 -8.01 -6.05
N TYR A 40 10.90 -7.44 -7.25
CA TYR A 40 9.78 -6.61 -7.66
C TYR A 40 8.46 -7.39 -7.59
N VAL A 41 8.41 -8.57 -8.21
CA VAL A 41 7.23 -9.44 -8.18
C VAL A 41 6.86 -9.82 -6.75
N ARG A 42 7.85 -10.19 -5.92
CA ARG A 42 7.60 -10.52 -4.52
C ARG A 42 7.02 -9.34 -3.73
N THR A 43 7.56 -8.13 -3.95
CA THR A 43 7.06 -6.92 -3.30
C THR A 43 5.62 -6.63 -3.72
N GLU A 44 5.32 -6.74 -5.02
CA GLU A 44 3.98 -6.52 -5.57
C GLU A 44 2.97 -7.53 -5.01
N TYR A 45 3.32 -8.81 -4.96
CA TYR A 45 2.45 -9.84 -4.38
C TYR A 45 2.30 -9.77 -2.86
N SER A 46 3.26 -9.15 -2.15
CA SER A 46 3.17 -8.98 -0.69
C SER A 46 2.47 -7.70 -0.27
N TYR A 47 2.10 -6.85 -1.24
CA TYR A 47 1.36 -5.63 -0.98
C TYR A 47 -0.02 -6.00 -0.39
N ASP A 48 -0.44 -5.28 0.62
CA ASP A 48 -1.72 -5.46 1.34
C ASP A 48 -1.92 -6.80 2.09
N GLN A 49 -0.97 -7.73 2.05
CA GLN A 49 -1.08 -9.02 2.78
C GLN A 49 -0.99 -8.90 4.31
N HIS A 50 -0.72 -7.70 4.83
CA HIS A 50 -0.69 -7.45 6.27
C HIS A 50 -2.10 -7.33 6.88
N HIS A 51 -3.14 -7.19 6.06
CA HIS A 51 -4.51 -7.17 6.54
C HIS A 51 -5.00 -8.59 6.80
N GLU A 52 -5.54 -8.82 7.99
CA GLU A 52 -6.28 -10.04 8.26
C GLU A 52 -7.49 -10.09 7.32
N ASN A 53 -7.82 -11.25 6.81
CA ASN A 53 -8.95 -11.45 5.89
C ASN A 53 -8.84 -10.77 4.52
N VAL A 54 -7.62 -10.48 4.03
CA VAL A 54 -7.41 -9.87 2.70
C VAL A 54 -8.13 -10.61 1.57
N GLU A 55 -8.27 -11.94 1.69
CA GLU A 55 -8.98 -12.78 0.71
C GLU A 55 -10.50 -12.55 0.68
N GLN A 56 -11.04 -11.89 1.70
CA GLN A 56 -12.48 -11.57 1.83
C GLN A 56 -12.78 -10.10 1.54
N ILE A 57 -11.76 -9.31 1.24
CA ILE A 57 -11.91 -7.89 0.93
C ILE A 57 -12.01 -7.71 -0.58
N TYR A 58 -13.11 -7.15 -1.04
CA TYR A 58 -13.39 -6.91 -2.44
C TYR A 58 -13.58 -5.43 -2.73
N ARG A 59 -12.97 -4.96 -3.81
CA ARG A 59 -13.20 -3.62 -4.32
C ARG A 59 -14.29 -3.65 -5.37
N VAL A 60 -15.33 -2.86 -5.17
CA VAL A 60 -16.38 -2.69 -6.16
C VAL A 60 -15.91 -1.73 -7.24
N THR A 61 -16.01 -2.18 -8.49
CA THR A 61 -15.64 -1.40 -9.67
C THR A 61 -16.87 -1.18 -10.55
N THR A 62 -16.92 -0.08 -11.28
CA THR A 62 -17.97 0.17 -12.26
C THR A 62 -17.48 -0.16 -13.65
N ARG A 63 -18.27 -0.95 -14.37
CA ARG A 63 -18.09 -1.22 -15.78
C ARG A 63 -19.00 -0.30 -16.59
N PHE A 64 -18.42 0.42 -17.52
CA PHE A 64 -19.14 1.19 -18.51
C PHE A 64 -19.05 0.48 -19.86
N ASP A 65 -20.20 0.11 -20.42
CA ASP A 65 -20.27 -0.50 -21.74
C ASP A 65 -20.25 0.63 -22.79
N GLY A 66 -19.10 0.80 -23.44
CA GLY A 66 -18.92 1.73 -24.57
C GLY A 66 -19.09 1.06 -25.91
N GLU A 67 -19.13 1.86 -26.98
CA GLU A 67 -19.29 1.34 -28.36
C GLU A 67 -18.11 0.49 -28.83
N GLU A 68 -16.88 0.76 -28.37
CA GLU A 68 -15.68 0.04 -28.81
C GLU A 68 -15.26 -1.08 -27.85
N ALA A 69 -15.17 -0.76 -26.54
CA ALA A 69 -14.78 -1.74 -25.52
C ALA A 69 -15.31 -1.30 -24.15
N PRO A 70 -15.62 -2.24 -23.24
CA PRO A 70 -16.01 -1.90 -21.89
C PRO A 70 -14.84 -1.27 -21.12
N THR A 71 -15.13 -0.17 -20.44
CA THR A 71 -14.16 0.52 -19.57
C THR A 71 -14.49 0.21 -18.11
N TYR A 72 -13.46 -0.13 -17.34
CA TYR A 72 -13.58 -0.38 -15.90
C TYR A 72 -12.98 0.78 -15.12
N THR A 73 -13.72 1.29 -14.15
CA THR A 73 -13.23 2.31 -13.22
C THR A 73 -13.16 1.75 -11.81
N GLY A 74 -12.15 2.15 -11.06
CA GLY A 74 -12.01 1.78 -9.65
C GLY A 74 -12.94 2.55 -8.71
N THR A 75 -13.90 3.31 -9.25
CA THR A 75 -14.88 4.08 -8.50
C THR A 75 -16.27 3.51 -8.68
N ALA A 76 -17.07 3.57 -7.64
CA ALA A 76 -18.47 3.16 -7.64
C ALA A 76 -19.36 4.33 -7.15
N SER A 77 -20.64 4.27 -7.49
CA SER A 77 -21.58 5.27 -7.03
C SER A 77 -21.77 5.19 -5.50
N PRO A 78 -21.85 6.32 -4.77
CA PRO A 78 -21.92 6.32 -3.31
C PRO A 78 -23.02 5.46 -2.69
N PRO A 79 -24.24 5.34 -3.25
CA PRO A 79 -25.29 4.50 -2.67
C PRO A 79 -25.03 2.99 -2.72
N ILE A 80 -24.09 2.54 -3.55
CA ILE A 80 -23.84 1.10 -3.76
C ILE A 80 -23.42 0.40 -2.46
N ALA A 81 -22.62 1.03 -1.61
CA ALA A 81 -22.17 0.42 -0.35
C ALA A 81 -23.36 0.06 0.55
N ALA A 82 -24.33 0.96 0.71
CA ALA A 82 -25.53 0.70 1.51
C ALA A 82 -26.40 -0.39 0.87
N ALA A 83 -26.62 -0.31 -0.45
CA ALA A 83 -27.43 -1.28 -1.18
C ALA A 83 -26.84 -2.71 -1.12
N LEU A 84 -25.52 -2.85 -1.25
CA LEU A 84 -24.85 -4.14 -1.14
C LEU A 84 -25.07 -4.79 0.23
N LYS A 85 -25.03 -4.01 1.30
CA LYS A 85 -25.25 -4.53 2.65
C LYS A 85 -26.72 -4.89 2.91
N GLU A 86 -27.66 -4.19 2.27
CA GLU A 86 -29.11 -4.46 2.42
C GLU A 86 -29.56 -5.65 1.54
N ASP A 87 -29.02 -5.76 0.31
CA ASP A 87 -29.51 -6.71 -0.67
C ASP A 87 -28.81 -8.07 -0.63
N PHE A 88 -27.60 -8.14 -0.07
CA PHE A 88 -26.76 -9.36 -0.07
C PHE A 88 -26.37 -9.76 1.34
N ALA A 89 -26.90 -10.89 1.81
CA ALA A 89 -26.60 -11.43 3.14
C ALA A 89 -25.15 -11.90 3.32
N GLU A 90 -24.45 -12.14 2.22
CA GLU A 90 -23.05 -12.54 2.18
C GLU A 90 -22.11 -11.35 2.41
N VAL A 91 -22.61 -10.12 2.31
CA VAL A 91 -21.86 -8.89 2.55
C VAL A 91 -21.91 -8.54 4.02
N GLU A 92 -20.89 -8.89 4.76
CA GLU A 92 -20.79 -8.62 6.19
C GLU A 92 -20.65 -7.11 6.46
N GLU A 93 -19.73 -6.44 5.76
CA GLU A 93 -19.53 -5.00 5.83
C GLU A 93 -19.31 -4.39 4.45
N ALA A 94 -19.82 -3.18 4.24
CA ALA A 94 -19.57 -2.35 3.08
C ALA A 94 -19.37 -0.90 3.49
N PHE A 95 -18.32 -0.29 2.98
CA PHE A 95 -17.98 1.09 3.31
C PHE A 95 -17.39 1.80 2.10
N ARG A 96 -17.41 3.10 2.15
CA ARG A 96 -16.83 3.96 1.12
C ARG A 96 -15.56 4.60 1.67
N PHE A 97 -14.58 4.73 0.80
CA PHE A 97 -13.48 5.65 1.06
C PHE A 97 -13.12 6.39 -0.23
N VAL A 98 -12.75 7.64 -0.07
CA VAL A 98 -12.43 8.54 -1.19
C VAL A 98 -11.17 9.30 -0.84
N GLY A 99 -10.15 9.15 -1.67
CA GLY A 99 -8.94 9.97 -1.55
C GLY A 99 -9.28 11.45 -1.73
N VAL A 100 -8.52 12.32 -1.11
CA VAL A 100 -8.59 13.75 -1.36
C VAL A 100 -8.16 13.99 -2.81
N PHE A 101 -9.13 14.34 -3.67
CA PHE A 101 -8.87 14.59 -5.07
C PHE A 101 -8.23 15.97 -5.25
N ASP A 102 -7.19 15.98 -6.07
CA ASP A 102 -6.62 17.16 -6.73
C ASP A 102 -6.49 18.41 -5.85
N GLY A 103 -5.62 18.36 -4.89
CA GLY A 103 -5.31 19.55 -4.15
C GLY A 103 -4.88 19.34 -2.73
N GLN A 104 -4.43 20.40 -2.15
CA GLN A 104 -4.05 20.45 -0.75
C GLN A 104 -5.28 20.75 0.09
N GLN A 105 -5.52 19.95 1.11
CA GLN A 105 -6.52 20.25 2.13
C GLN A 105 -5.92 21.20 3.17
N LEU A 106 -6.69 22.24 3.48
CA LEU A 106 -6.31 23.20 4.49
C LEU A 106 -6.72 22.70 5.88
N PHE A 107 -5.73 22.45 6.69
CA PHE A 107 -5.92 22.14 8.10
C PHE A 107 -5.60 23.37 8.95
N ARG A 108 -6.43 23.63 9.95
CA ARG A 108 -6.20 24.65 10.96
C ARG A 108 -6.31 24.03 12.34
N PHE A 109 -5.27 24.23 13.12
CA PHE A 109 -5.24 23.86 14.52
C PHE A 109 -4.67 25.03 15.32
N ASP A 110 -5.48 25.55 16.22
CA ASP A 110 -5.18 26.77 16.99
C ASP A 110 -4.87 27.93 16.03
N ASN A 111 -3.72 28.58 16.16
CA ASN A 111 -3.26 29.66 15.29
C ASN A 111 -2.38 29.19 14.12
N LYS A 112 -2.23 27.86 13.93
CA LYS A 112 -1.43 27.27 12.86
C LYS A 112 -2.32 26.79 11.73
N THR A 113 -1.88 27.11 10.51
CA THR A 113 -2.55 26.68 9.27
C THR A 113 -1.52 25.96 8.41
N PHE A 114 -1.89 24.81 7.87
CA PHE A 114 -1.02 24.00 7.02
C PHE A 114 -1.83 23.29 5.94
N TYR A 115 -1.14 22.92 4.88
CA TYR A 115 -1.71 22.22 3.74
C TYR A 115 -1.16 20.80 3.68
N GLU A 116 -2.05 19.83 3.48
CA GLU A 116 -1.71 18.44 3.25
C GLU A 116 -2.43 17.91 2.02
N SER A 117 -1.73 17.11 1.23
CA SER A 117 -2.26 16.48 0.02
C SER A 117 -2.68 15.03 0.24
N GLU A 118 -2.26 14.43 1.34
CA GLU A 118 -2.57 13.06 1.67
C GLU A 118 -3.72 12.99 2.67
N GLY A 119 -4.80 12.34 2.27
CA GLY A 119 -5.95 12.17 3.13
C GLY A 119 -7.00 11.32 2.45
N VAL A 120 -7.86 10.70 3.26
CA VAL A 120 -8.95 9.86 2.81
C VAL A 120 -10.18 10.20 3.63
N TYR A 121 -11.30 10.42 2.96
CA TYR A 121 -12.60 10.42 3.60
C TYR A 121 -13.09 8.97 3.64
N ALA A 122 -13.44 8.45 4.79
CA ALA A 122 -13.88 7.08 4.97
C ALA A 122 -15.09 6.99 5.89
N ASP A 123 -15.94 6.00 5.64
CA ASP A 123 -17.02 5.60 6.53
C ASP A 123 -16.48 4.86 7.77
N ALA A 124 -17.24 4.80 8.83
CA ALA A 124 -16.84 4.21 10.12
C ALA A 124 -16.27 2.77 10.03
N PRO A 125 -16.81 1.83 9.21
CA PRO A 125 -16.28 0.48 9.14
C PRO A 125 -14.87 0.34 8.54
N PHE A 126 -14.29 1.41 8.01
CA PHE A 126 -12.97 1.40 7.41
C PHE A 126 -11.90 0.76 8.31
N PHE A 127 -11.87 1.15 9.59
CA PHE A 127 -10.89 0.62 10.54
C PHE A 127 -11.26 -0.75 11.13
N GLU A 128 -12.48 -1.20 10.95
CA GLU A 128 -12.90 -2.55 11.31
C GLU A 128 -12.46 -3.57 10.26
N VAL A 129 -12.51 -3.18 8.98
CA VAL A 129 -12.08 -4.00 7.85
C VAL A 129 -10.58 -3.94 7.65
N PHE A 130 -10.04 -2.73 7.57
CA PHE A 130 -8.59 -2.51 7.50
C PHE A 130 -8.04 -2.29 8.90
N LYS A 131 -7.49 -3.34 9.49
CA LYS A 131 -6.93 -3.29 10.83
C LYS A 131 -5.63 -2.50 10.85
N TYR A 132 -5.66 -1.40 11.58
CA TYR A 132 -4.50 -0.57 11.85
C TYR A 132 -4.23 -0.53 13.35
N ASP A 133 -2.96 -0.44 13.72
CA ASP A 133 -2.55 -0.27 15.10
C ASP A 133 -2.80 1.17 15.55
N PHE A 134 -3.66 1.34 16.55
CA PHE A 134 -3.94 2.62 17.14
C PHE A 134 -2.97 2.89 18.30
N ILE A 135 -2.23 3.98 18.21
CA ILE A 135 -1.38 4.46 19.32
C ILE A 135 -2.25 5.06 20.41
N TYR A 136 -3.31 5.76 20.02
CA TYR A 136 -4.33 6.37 20.90
C TYR A 136 -5.71 6.15 20.31
N GLY A 137 -6.70 5.91 21.19
CA GLY A 137 -8.06 5.59 20.76
C GLY A 137 -8.21 4.12 20.38
N ASN A 138 -9.24 3.82 19.64
CA ASN A 138 -9.53 2.47 19.14
C ASN A 138 -10.29 2.53 17.82
N ALA A 139 -10.27 1.44 17.07
CA ALA A 139 -10.91 1.32 15.77
C ALA A 139 -12.44 1.43 15.85
N GLN A 140 -13.03 0.90 16.96
CA GLN A 140 -14.47 0.85 17.12
C GLN A 140 -15.11 2.24 17.29
N ASP A 141 -14.40 3.19 17.90
CA ASP A 141 -14.93 4.53 18.12
C ASP A 141 -14.48 5.54 17.06
N ALA A 142 -13.50 5.14 16.23
CA ALA A 142 -13.01 5.99 15.16
C ALA A 142 -14.05 6.19 14.06
N LEU A 143 -14.22 7.44 13.62
CA LEU A 143 -15.11 7.85 12.53
C LEU A 143 -16.62 7.57 12.73
N LYS A 144 -17.06 7.24 13.96
CA LYS A 144 -18.50 7.05 14.25
C LYS A 144 -19.29 8.34 14.23
N GLU A 145 -18.68 9.39 14.73
CA GLU A 145 -19.33 10.70 14.82
C GLU A 145 -18.89 11.60 13.66
N PRO A 146 -19.77 12.49 13.19
CA PRO A 146 -19.37 13.49 12.19
C PRO A 146 -18.19 14.35 12.67
N PHE A 147 -17.37 14.77 11.72
CA PHE A 147 -16.21 15.64 11.97
C PHE A 147 -15.08 15.03 12.82
N GLN A 148 -15.06 13.72 12.95
CA GLN A 148 -13.91 13.02 13.51
C GLN A 148 -12.80 12.91 12.48
N ILE A 149 -11.54 12.91 12.95
CA ILE A 149 -10.36 12.71 12.13
C ILE A 149 -9.43 11.74 12.83
N VAL A 150 -8.87 10.83 12.07
CA VAL A 150 -7.76 9.96 12.51
C VAL A 150 -6.50 10.43 11.82
N LEU A 151 -5.43 10.59 12.58
CA LEU A 151 -4.15 11.12 12.11
C LEU A 151 -3.09 10.04 12.21
N ASN A 152 -2.24 9.94 11.22
CA ASN A 152 -1.04 9.11 11.33
C ASN A 152 -0.01 9.75 12.28
N GLU A 153 0.89 8.94 12.81
CA GLU A 153 1.87 9.38 13.79
C GLU A 153 2.76 10.52 13.25
N SER A 154 3.20 10.43 12.00
CA SER A 154 4.08 11.43 11.40
C SER A 154 3.40 12.79 11.22
N PHE A 155 2.10 12.80 10.87
CA PHE A 155 1.30 14.01 10.82
C PHE A 155 1.13 14.61 12.23
N ALA A 156 0.74 13.78 13.18
CA ALA A 156 0.55 14.21 14.56
C ALA A 156 1.84 14.79 15.17
N GLN A 157 2.99 14.17 14.93
CA GLN A 157 4.29 14.68 15.38
C GLN A 157 4.65 16.00 14.71
N ARG A 158 4.38 16.15 13.41
CA ARG A 158 4.76 17.35 12.64
C ARG A 158 3.95 18.57 13.04
N TYR A 159 2.64 18.40 13.22
CA TYR A 159 1.70 19.51 13.37
C TYR A 159 1.16 19.67 14.78
N LEU A 160 1.10 18.59 15.56
CA LEU A 160 0.55 18.54 16.90
C LEU A 160 1.62 18.27 17.97
N ALA A 161 2.88 18.50 17.67
CA ALA A 161 4.06 18.14 18.49
C ALA A 161 3.93 18.41 20.02
N ILE A 162 3.02 19.27 20.44
CA ILE A 162 2.77 19.60 21.84
C ILE A 162 1.88 18.55 22.53
N LEU A 163 0.97 17.89 21.81
CA LEU A 163 0.03 16.94 22.40
C LEU A 163 0.67 15.58 22.72
N ILE A 164 1.63 15.15 21.95
CA ILE A 164 2.33 13.86 22.15
C ILE A 164 3.27 13.94 23.37
N LEU A 165 3.82 15.10 23.68
CA LEU A 165 4.67 15.31 24.87
C LEU A 165 3.88 15.31 26.19
N LEU A 166 2.58 15.63 26.16
CA LEU A 166 1.73 15.68 27.36
C LEU A 166 1.13 14.32 27.74
N VAL A 167 1.12 13.35 26.83
CA VAL A 167 0.53 12.02 27.07
C VAL A 167 1.59 10.95 27.38
N LYS A 168 2.85 11.28 27.34
CA LYS A 168 3.98 10.39 27.72
C LYS A 168 4.40 10.56 29.19
N ARG A 169 3.46 10.91 30.09
CA ARG A 169 3.66 10.87 31.54
C ARG A 169 2.74 9.88 32.20
#